data_97fa7d092c0913f6c014c8a9e56d577b
#
_entry.id   97fa7d092c0913f6c014c8a9e56d577b
#
_cell.length_a   1.000
_cell.length_b   1.000
_cell.length_c   1.000
_cell.angle_alpha   90.00
_cell.angle_beta   90.00
_cell.angle_gamma   90.00
#
_symmetry.space_group_name_H-M   'P 1'
#
loop_
_entity.id
_entity.type
_entity.pdbx_description
1 polymer ?
#
loop_
_entity_poly.entity_id
_entity_poly.type
_entity_poly.pdbx_seq_one_letter_code
_entity_poly.pdbx_strand_id
1 'polypeptide(L)'
;NAKVKESKGYEYWATKHNLNTMAESVIFIREHGIKSVQQLDEFIKKSADERQNLQDKIKAIDKEMQELSATMEQVHTVKKYRGYYKEYKANPSDRAFFEEYKAQITLYENALSELKKSYSKLPNSKDILYRLDKLQEKKNTLMQEYSSSKSTMDELYQIRKNYGIYMGKEMER
;
A
#
# COMPACT_ATOMS: atom_id res chain seq x y z
N ASN A 1 -24.53 -21.94 40.17
CA ASN A 1 -23.11 -22.16 40.57
C ASN A 1 -22.09 -22.26 39.40
N ALA A 2 -22.49 -22.65 38.19
CA ALA A 2 -21.63 -22.66 37.01
C ALA A 2 -21.23 -21.24 36.54
N LYS A 3 -22.22 -20.30 36.46
CA LYS A 3 -21.95 -18.91 36.09
C LYS A 3 -21.00 -18.16 37.03
N VAL A 4 -20.96 -18.49 38.32
CA VAL A 4 -20.03 -17.91 39.30
C VAL A 4 -18.63 -18.45 39.12
N LYS A 5 -18.46 -19.70 38.68
CA LYS A 5 -17.13 -20.28 38.37
C LYS A 5 -16.56 -19.74 37.06
N GLU A 6 -17.42 -19.49 36.05
CA GLU A 6 -17.01 -18.83 34.82
C GLU A 6 -16.56 -17.38 35.05
N SER A 7 -17.24 -16.63 35.94
CA SER A 7 -16.86 -15.25 36.27
C SER A 7 -15.51 -15.17 36.95
N LYS A 8 -15.21 -16.07 37.91
CA LYS A 8 -13.91 -16.13 38.60
C LYS A 8 -12.76 -16.54 37.69
N GLY A 9 -13.01 -17.47 36.76
CA GLY A 9 -12.03 -17.85 35.75
C GLY A 9 -11.72 -16.69 34.79
N TYR A 10 -12.72 -15.94 34.37
CA TYR A 10 -12.57 -14.76 33.53
C TYR A 10 -11.84 -13.64 34.27
N GLU A 11 -12.20 -13.36 35.53
CA GLU A 11 -11.52 -12.35 36.35
C GLU A 11 -10.05 -12.68 36.58
N TYR A 12 -9.72 -13.95 36.86
CA TYR A 12 -8.33 -14.41 36.99
C TYR A 12 -7.56 -14.29 35.67
N TRP A 13 -8.16 -14.68 34.54
CA TRP A 13 -7.55 -14.56 33.22
C TRP A 13 -7.35 -13.08 32.84
N ALA A 14 -8.35 -12.23 33.06
CA ALA A 14 -8.26 -10.80 32.79
C ALA A 14 -7.20 -10.13 33.66
N THR A 15 -7.12 -10.47 34.94
CA THR A 15 -6.09 -9.92 35.86
C THR A 15 -4.68 -10.37 35.41
N LYS A 16 -4.49 -11.63 35.06
CA LYS A 16 -3.22 -12.16 34.58
C LYS A 16 -2.81 -11.52 33.25
N HIS A 17 -3.76 -11.39 32.32
CA HIS A 17 -3.53 -10.75 31.03
C HIS A 17 -3.14 -9.28 31.20
N ASN A 18 -3.86 -8.54 32.05
CA ASN A 18 -3.57 -7.15 32.33
C ASN A 18 -2.19 -6.96 32.99
N LEU A 19 -1.79 -7.87 33.90
CA LEU A 19 -0.47 -7.82 34.53
C LEU A 19 0.66 -8.05 33.52
N ASN A 20 0.51 -9.01 32.59
CA ASN A 20 1.48 -9.26 31.54
C ASN A 20 1.60 -8.05 30.62
N THR A 21 0.48 -7.51 30.15
CA THR A 21 0.46 -6.33 29.26
C THR A 21 1.04 -5.09 29.94
N MET A 22 0.82 -4.93 31.25
CA MET A 22 1.44 -3.84 32.02
C MET A 22 2.97 -4.06 32.15
N ALA A 23 3.41 -5.29 32.40
CA ALA A 23 4.85 -5.61 32.47
C ALA A 23 5.55 -5.34 31.12
N GLU A 24 4.97 -5.76 30.02
CA GLU A 24 5.45 -5.48 28.67
C GLU A 24 5.53 -3.97 28.40
N SER A 25 4.52 -3.20 28.83
CA SER A 25 4.52 -1.74 28.72
C SER A 25 5.66 -1.09 29.48
N VAL A 26 5.96 -1.56 30.69
CA VAL A 26 7.07 -1.05 31.52
C VAL A 26 8.43 -1.38 30.89
N ILE A 27 8.58 -2.60 30.36
CA ILE A 27 9.79 -3.03 29.64
C ILE A 27 10.03 -2.12 28.43
N PHE A 28 9.01 -1.93 27.59
CA PHE A 28 9.09 -1.07 26.40
C PHE A 28 9.53 0.36 26.77
N ILE A 29 8.87 0.98 27.77
CA ILE A 29 9.17 2.34 28.23
C ILE A 29 10.64 2.44 28.67
N ARG A 30 11.13 1.45 29.39
CA ARG A 30 12.51 1.40 29.88
C ARG A 30 13.53 1.23 28.76
N GLU A 31 13.28 0.31 27.83
CA GLU A 31 14.16 0.01 26.70
C GLU A 31 14.30 1.20 25.75
N HIS A 32 13.22 1.99 25.58
CA HIS A 32 13.22 3.19 24.74
C HIS A 32 13.58 4.47 25.49
N GLY A 33 13.92 4.37 26.79
CA GLY A 33 14.35 5.51 27.61
C GLY A 33 13.26 6.57 27.79
N ILE A 34 11.98 6.20 27.69
CA ILE A 34 10.83 7.11 27.80
C ILE A 34 10.62 7.45 29.28
N LYS A 35 10.76 8.74 29.62
CA LYS A 35 10.69 9.23 31.01
C LYS A 35 9.43 10.01 31.33
N SER A 36 8.61 10.34 30.32
CA SER A 36 7.39 11.12 30.50
C SER A 36 6.32 10.75 29.49
N VAL A 37 5.07 11.09 29.81
CA VAL A 37 3.92 10.97 28.89
C VAL A 37 4.18 11.73 27.61
N GLN A 38 4.77 12.91 27.68
CA GLN A 38 5.08 13.73 26.52
C GLN A 38 6.05 13.02 25.58
N GLN A 39 7.11 12.40 26.10
CA GLN A 39 8.05 11.60 25.27
C GLN A 39 7.38 10.39 24.65
N LEU A 40 6.45 9.74 25.36
CA LEU A 40 5.66 8.64 24.78
C LEU A 40 4.74 9.13 23.65
N ASP A 41 4.07 10.26 23.85
CA ASP A 41 3.20 10.86 22.85
C ASP A 41 4.00 11.31 21.60
N GLU A 42 5.21 11.85 21.79
CA GLU A 42 6.13 12.17 20.69
C GLU A 42 6.59 10.92 19.94
N PHE A 43 6.89 9.83 20.65
CA PHE A 43 7.26 8.56 20.05
C PHE A 43 6.09 7.96 19.22
N ILE A 44 4.87 7.99 19.76
CA ILE A 44 3.65 7.57 19.06
C ILE A 44 3.45 8.40 17.80
N LYS A 45 3.57 9.73 17.91
CA LYS A 45 3.45 10.64 16.77
C LYS A 45 4.46 10.31 15.68
N LYS A 46 5.73 10.16 16.03
CA LYS A 46 6.81 9.79 15.10
C LYS A 46 6.50 8.47 14.38
N SER A 47 6.07 7.45 15.11
CA SER A 47 5.70 6.15 14.53
C SER A 47 4.48 6.26 13.61
N ALA A 48 3.50 7.12 13.93
CA ALA A 48 2.36 7.40 13.06
C ALA A 48 2.78 8.10 11.76
N ASP A 49 3.69 9.07 11.85
CA ASP A 49 4.23 9.80 10.69
C ASP A 49 5.05 8.85 9.78
N GLU A 50 5.86 7.97 10.36
CA GLU A 50 6.61 6.95 9.62
C GLU A 50 5.65 5.97 8.89
N ARG A 51 4.59 5.54 9.56
CA ARG A 51 3.55 4.69 8.95
C ARG A 51 2.82 5.39 7.82
N GLN A 52 2.48 6.67 8.00
CA GLN A 52 1.86 7.48 6.94
C GLN A 52 2.78 7.58 5.72
N ASN A 53 4.07 7.80 5.93
CA ASN A 53 5.07 7.83 4.86
C ASN A 53 5.15 6.50 4.09
N LEU A 54 5.09 5.35 4.79
CA LEU A 54 5.03 4.04 4.13
C LEU A 54 3.77 3.90 3.26
N GLN A 55 2.63 4.32 3.76
CA GLN A 55 1.37 4.32 3.02
C GLN A 55 1.44 5.18 1.75
N ASP A 56 2.03 6.36 1.85
CA ASP A 56 2.14 7.28 0.71
C ASP A 56 3.11 6.73 -0.35
N LYS A 57 4.20 6.07 0.07
CA LYS A 57 5.10 5.34 -0.84
C LYS A 57 4.40 4.20 -1.56
N ILE A 58 3.56 3.42 -0.86
CA ILE A 58 2.77 2.34 -1.45
C ILE A 58 1.79 2.90 -2.49
N LYS A 59 1.06 3.98 -2.17
CA LYS A 59 0.14 4.64 -3.10
C LYS A 59 0.85 5.18 -4.34
N ALA A 60 2.05 5.74 -4.18
CA ALA A 60 2.84 6.23 -5.30
C ALA A 60 3.26 5.10 -6.24
N ILE A 61 3.66 3.94 -5.68
CA ILE A 61 3.98 2.75 -6.47
C ILE A 61 2.73 2.23 -7.20
N ASP A 62 1.57 2.18 -6.53
CA ASP A 62 0.32 1.75 -7.15
C ASP A 62 -0.06 2.62 -8.35
N LYS A 63 0.10 3.92 -8.22
CA LYS A 63 -0.14 4.87 -9.31
C LYS A 63 0.81 4.61 -10.48
N GLU A 64 2.10 4.45 -10.22
CA GLU A 64 3.10 4.15 -11.25
C GLU A 64 2.80 2.81 -11.96
N MET A 65 2.40 1.78 -11.22
CA MET A 65 2.02 0.49 -11.78
C MET A 65 0.77 0.60 -12.67
N GLN A 66 -0.23 1.40 -12.28
CA GLN A 66 -1.42 1.66 -13.11
C GLN A 66 -1.06 2.36 -14.41
N GLU A 67 -0.20 3.39 -14.38
CA GLU A 67 0.26 4.11 -15.55
C GLU A 67 1.04 3.20 -16.51
N LEU A 68 1.93 2.35 -15.99
CA LEU A 68 2.68 1.37 -16.77
C LEU A 68 1.77 0.28 -17.37
N SER A 69 0.76 -0.17 -16.62
CA SER A 69 -0.21 -1.16 -17.12
C SER A 69 -1.05 -0.57 -18.27
N ALA A 70 -1.53 0.66 -18.12
CA ALA A 70 -2.23 1.36 -19.19
C ALA A 70 -1.32 1.54 -20.43
N THR A 71 -0.04 1.90 -20.23
CA THR A 71 0.95 1.99 -21.30
C THR A 71 1.13 0.64 -22.02
N MET A 72 1.18 -0.46 -21.26
CA MET A 72 1.30 -1.81 -21.82
C MET A 72 0.10 -2.19 -22.69
N GLU A 73 -1.13 -1.85 -22.25
CA GLU A 73 -2.35 -2.06 -23.03
C GLU A 73 -2.32 -1.30 -24.36
N GLN A 74 -1.87 -0.02 -24.33
CA GLN A 74 -1.72 0.77 -25.56
C GLN A 74 -0.66 0.16 -26.50
N VAL A 75 0.49 -0.27 -25.96
CA VAL A 75 1.53 -0.95 -26.75
C VAL A 75 1.00 -2.24 -27.38
N HIS A 76 0.22 -3.03 -26.61
CA HIS A 76 -0.41 -4.24 -27.11
C HIS A 76 -1.40 -3.95 -28.25
N THR A 77 -2.25 -2.92 -28.06
CA THR A 77 -3.22 -2.47 -29.07
C THR A 77 -2.55 -2.05 -30.36
N VAL A 78 -1.48 -1.24 -30.29
CA VAL A 78 -0.69 -0.83 -31.44
C VAL A 78 -0.07 -2.03 -32.14
N LYS A 79 0.50 -3.00 -31.42
CA LYS A 79 1.08 -4.21 -32.03
C LYS A 79 0.02 -5.06 -32.70
N LYS A 80 -1.12 -5.26 -32.05
CA LYS A 80 -2.24 -6.09 -32.53
C LYS A 80 -2.83 -5.56 -33.83
N TYR A 81 -3.05 -4.25 -33.91
CA TYR A 81 -3.78 -3.65 -35.05
C TYR A 81 -2.87 -2.99 -36.07
N ARG A 82 -1.56 -3.10 -35.94
CA ARG A 82 -0.56 -2.52 -36.83
C ARG A 82 -0.76 -2.96 -38.29
N GLY A 83 -1.18 -4.22 -38.53
CA GLY A 83 -1.42 -4.78 -39.87
C GLY A 83 -2.53 -4.02 -40.61
N TYR A 84 -3.69 -3.87 -39.96
CA TYR A 84 -4.84 -3.16 -40.52
C TYR A 84 -4.51 -1.68 -40.83
N TYR A 85 -3.78 -1.02 -39.93
CA TYR A 85 -3.38 0.35 -40.19
C TYR A 85 -2.41 0.51 -41.33
N LYS A 86 -1.47 -0.40 -41.52
CA LYS A 86 -0.53 -0.38 -42.63
C LYS A 86 -1.26 -0.59 -43.96
N GLU A 87 -2.18 -1.54 -44.02
CA GLU A 87 -3.01 -1.83 -45.20
C GLU A 87 -3.84 -0.60 -45.62
N TYR A 88 -4.53 0.01 -44.62
CA TYR A 88 -5.27 1.25 -44.83
C TYR A 88 -4.38 2.37 -45.36
N LYS A 89 -3.16 2.55 -44.80
CA LYS A 89 -2.23 3.58 -45.28
C LYS A 89 -1.66 3.30 -46.68
N ALA A 90 -1.55 2.04 -47.05
CA ALA A 90 -1.11 1.65 -48.40
C ALA A 90 -2.20 1.94 -49.48
N ASN A 91 -3.48 1.79 -49.10
CA ASN A 91 -4.63 1.95 -50.00
C ASN A 91 -5.71 2.86 -49.38
N PRO A 92 -5.48 4.17 -49.19
CA PRO A 92 -6.42 5.06 -48.50
C PRO A 92 -7.76 5.24 -49.21
N SER A 93 -7.83 4.92 -50.50
CA SER A 93 -9.05 4.97 -51.32
C SER A 93 -9.95 3.76 -51.22
N ASP A 94 -9.49 2.67 -50.59
CA ASP A 94 -10.29 1.48 -50.36
C ASP A 94 -11.29 1.68 -49.23
N ARG A 95 -12.47 2.20 -49.59
CA ARG A 95 -13.54 2.46 -48.64
C ARG A 95 -14.11 1.18 -48.04
N ALA A 96 -14.16 0.10 -48.79
CA ALA A 96 -14.70 -1.17 -48.31
C ALA A 96 -13.83 -1.71 -47.15
N PHE A 97 -12.51 -1.74 -47.34
CA PHE A 97 -11.56 -2.12 -46.30
C PHE A 97 -11.66 -1.22 -45.07
N PHE A 98 -11.72 0.11 -45.28
CA PHE A 98 -11.84 1.03 -44.18
C PHE A 98 -13.11 0.82 -43.34
N GLU A 99 -14.28 0.66 -43.99
CA GLU A 99 -15.54 0.46 -43.24
C GLU A 99 -15.55 -0.89 -42.52
N GLU A 100 -14.95 -1.95 -43.10
CA GLU A 100 -14.82 -3.26 -42.45
C GLU A 100 -13.92 -3.22 -41.20
N TYR A 101 -12.77 -2.50 -41.26
CA TYR A 101 -11.76 -2.48 -40.20
C TYR A 101 -11.65 -1.14 -39.47
N LYS A 102 -12.65 -0.28 -39.58
CA LYS A 102 -12.67 1.08 -38.98
C LYS A 102 -12.41 1.06 -37.49
N ALA A 103 -13.01 0.12 -36.74
CA ALA A 103 -12.81 -0.01 -35.32
C ALA A 103 -11.35 -0.31 -34.97
N GLN A 104 -10.71 -1.25 -35.68
CA GLN A 104 -9.32 -1.64 -35.46
C GLN A 104 -8.35 -0.50 -35.81
N ILE A 105 -8.61 0.22 -36.90
CA ILE A 105 -7.83 1.38 -37.35
C ILE A 105 -7.94 2.49 -36.30
N THR A 106 -9.15 2.81 -35.85
CA THR A 106 -9.39 3.84 -34.83
C THR A 106 -8.72 3.48 -33.50
N LEU A 107 -8.81 2.23 -33.06
CA LEU A 107 -8.13 1.78 -31.84
C LEU A 107 -6.61 1.92 -31.94
N TYR A 108 -6.03 1.58 -33.12
CA TYR A 108 -4.62 1.77 -33.36
C TYR A 108 -4.21 3.24 -33.27
N GLU A 109 -4.94 4.14 -33.95
CA GLU A 109 -4.64 5.57 -33.99
C GLU A 109 -4.73 6.20 -32.61
N ASN A 110 -5.78 5.87 -31.85
CA ASN A 110 -5.96 6.34 -30.49
C ASN A 110 -4.82 5.87 -29.58
N ALA A 111 -4.51 4.57 -29.60
CA ALA A 111 -3.44 4.01 -28.79
C ALA A 111 -2.07 4.62 -29.15
N LEU A 112 -1.78 4.82 -30.44
CA LEU A 112 -0.54 5.44 -30.87
C LEU A 112 -0.48 6.92 -30.47
N SER A 113 -1.60 7.65 -30.55
CA SER A 113 -1.70 9.04 -30.12
C SER A 113 -1.41 9.20 -28.62
N GLU A 114 -2.03 8.34 -27.78
CA GLU A 114 -1.77 8.35 -26.34
C GLU A 114 -0.30 8.05 -26.01
N LEU A 115 0.28 7.03 -26.64
CA LEU A 115 1.71 6.72 -26.45
C LEU A 115 2.63 7.86 -26.85
N LYS A 116 2.32 8.58 -27.93
CA LYS A 116 3.13 9.72 -28.41
C LYS A 116 3.12 10.92 -27.47
N LYS A 117 2.13 11.04 -26.57
CA LYS A 117 2.12 12.12 -25.56
C LYS A 117 3.28 11.96 -24.55
N SER A 118 3.68 10.75 -24.25
CA SER A 118 4.67 10.46 -23.21
C SER A 118 5.96 9.84 -23.73
N TYR A 119 5.94 9.29 -24.95
CA TYR A 119 7.07 8.54 -25.53
C TYR A 119 7.40 9.01 -26.94
N SER A 120 8.67 9.32 -27.19
CA SER A 120 9.17 9.65 -28.56
C SER A 120 9.25 8.43 -29.47
N LYS A 121 9.38 7.22 -28.90
CA LYS A 121 9.39 5.93 -29.58
C LYS A 121 8.48 4.95 -28.84
N LEU A 122 7.94 3.97 -29.57
CA LEU A 122 7.12 2.92 -28.99
C LEU A 122 7.88 2.20 -27.86
N PRO A 123 7.36 2.18 -26.63
CA PRO A 123 8.00 1.51 -25.50
C PRO A 123 8.14 0.01 -25.74
N ASN A 124 9.22 -0.56 -25.22
CA ASN A 124 9.42 -2.00 -25.29
C ASN A 124 8.57 -2.71 -24.21
N SER A 125 7.75 -3.66 -24.60
CA SER A 125 6.91 -4.42 -23.65
C SER A 125 7.72 -5.17 -22.60
N LYS A 126 8.92 -5.65 -22.94
CA LYS A 126 9.77 -6.36 -21.97
C LYS A 126 10.28 -5.43 -20.87
N ASP A 127 10.62 -4.19 -21.24
CA ASP A 127 11.10 -3.20 -20.29
C ASP A 127 9.98 -2.74 -19.32
N ILE A 128 8.75 -2.61 -19.86
CA ILE A 128 7.58 -2.29 -19.03
C ILE A 128 7.30 -3.44 -18.05
N LEU A 129 7.31 -4.69 -18.52
CA LEU A 129 7.10 -5.86 -17.65
C LEU A 129 8.17 -5.95 -16.55
N TYR A 130 9.43 -5.77 -16.93
CA TYR A 130 10.53 -5.76 -15.95
C TYR A 130 10.32 -4.67 -14.88
N ARG A 131 9.91 -3.47 -15.30
CA ARG A 131 9.64 -2.37 -14.36
C ARG A 131 8.46 -2.65 -13.46
N LEU A 132 7.37 -3.22 -13.98
CA LEU A 132 6.21 -3.66 -13.19
C LEU A 132 6.61 -4.70 -12.14
N ASP A 133 7.43 -5.67 -12.52
CA ASP A 133 7.92 -6.72 -11.61
C ASP A 133 8.75 -6.12 -10.46
N LYS A 134 9.67 -5.20 -10.78
CA LYS A 134 10.46 -4.48 -9.77
C LYS A 134 9.61 -3.61 -8.84
N LEU A 135 8.58 -2.96 -9.36
CA LEU A 135 7.65 -2.20 -8.53
C LEU A 135 6.83 -3.11 -7.62
N GLN A 136 6.43 -4.28 -8.10
CA GLN A 136 5.72 -5.26 -7.29
C GLN A 136 6.59 -5.79 -6.13
N GLU A 137 7.87 -6.12 -6.39
CA GLU A 137 8.82 -6.52 -5.35
C GLU A 137 8.95 -5.43 -4.27
N LYS A 138 9.15 -4.18 -4.70
CA LYS A 138 9.27 -3.02 -3.80
C LYS A 138 7.99 -2.79 -2.99
N LYS A 139 6.82 -2.90 -3.63
CA LYS A 139 5.53 -2.79 -2.96
C LYS A 139 5.37 -3.84 -1.88
N ASN A 140 5.72 -5.10 -2.17
CA ASN A 140 5.63 -6.20 -1.21
C ASN A 140 6.49 -5.93 0.03
N THR A 141 7.72 -5.43 -0.13
CA THR A 141 8.58 -5.03 0.99
C THR A 141 7.95 -3.93 1.83
N LEU A 142 7.47 -2.85 1.20
CA LEU A 142 6.82 -1.75 1.91
C LEU A 142 5.51 -2.17 2.62
N MET A 143 4.77 -3.12 2.05
CA MET A 143 3.57 -3.67 2.69
C MET A 143 3.90 -4.50 3.94
N GLN A 144 5.02 -5.23 3.94
CA GLN A 144 5.49 -5.93 5.13
C GLN A 144 5.89 -4.94 6.22
N GLU A 145 6.65 -3.91 5.89
CA GLU A 145 7.02 -2.83 6.82
C GLU A 145 5.78 -2.12 7.37
N TYR A 146 4.80 -1.81 6.52
CA TYR A 146 3.54 -1.19 6.91
C TYR A 146 2.71 -2.09 7.85
N SER A 147 2.68 -3.39 7.58
CA SER A 147 1.99 -4.36 8.46
C SER A 147 2.65 -4.44 9.83
N SER A 148 3.98 -4.49 9.88
CA SER A 148 4.75 -4.47 11.14
C SER A 148 4.52 -3.16 11.91
N SER A 149 4.51 -2.02 11.23
CA SER A 149 4.25 -0.72 11.85
C SER A 149 2.84 -0.62 12.44
N LYS A 150 1.85 -1.33 11.87
CA LYS A 150 0.50 -1.39 12.42
C LYS A 150 0.50 -2.11 13.78
N SER A 151 1.16 -3.26 13.87
CA SER A 151 1.28 -3.99 15.15
C SER A 151 1.95 -3.11 16.22
N THR A 152 3.05 -2.46 15.86
CA THR A 152 3.75 -1.53 16.76
C THR A 152 2.85 -0.39 17.23
N MET A 153 2.03 0.19 16.34
CA MET A 153 1.10 1.26 16.72
C MET A 153 0.03 0.77 17.71
N ASP A 154 -0.55 -0.42 17.49
CA ASP A 154 -1.54 -1.00 18.38
C ASP A 154 -0.94 -1.26 19.77
N GLU A 155 0.30 -1.73 19.83
CA GLU A 155 1.08 -1.89 21.08
C GLU A 155 1.33 -0.55 21.77
N LEU A 156 1.76 0.48 21.04
CA LEU A 156 2.00 1.82 21.56
C LEU A 156 0.75 2.45 22.17
N TYR A 157 -0.40 2.30 21.54
CA TYR A 157 -1.67 2.79 22.11
C TYR A 157 -2.05 2.04 23.38
N GLN A 158 -1.78 0.74 23.44
CA GLN A 158 -2.01 -0.05 24.67
C GLN A 158 -1.05 0.38 25.78
N ILE A 159 0.22 0.61 25.46
CA ILE A 159 1.23 1.14 26.40
C ILE A 159 0.80 2.51 26.92
N ARG A 160 0.34 3.40 26.04
CA ARG A 160 -0.15 4.74 26.43
C ARG A 160 -1.33 4.69 27.39
N LYS A 161 -2.28 3.78 27.12
CA LYS A 161 -3.42 3.52 27.99
C LYS A 161 -2.98 3.01 29.38
N ASN A 162 -2.09 2.03 29.39
CA ASN A 162 -1.58 1.44 30.64
C ASN A 162 -0.76 2.45 31.46
N TYR A 163 0.04 3.28 30.80
CA TYR A 163 0.82 4.35 31.46
C TYR A 163 -0.09 5.38 32.13
N GLY A 164 -1.19 5.78 31.47
CA GLY A 164 -2.18 6.68 32.07
C GLY A 164 -2.84 6.11 33.34
N ILE A 165 -3.14 4.81 33.34
CA ILE A 165 -3.70 4.12 34.51
C ILE A 165 -2.66 4.05 35.65
N TYR A 166 -1.40 3.78 35.33
CA TYR A 166 -0.31 3.69 36.31
C TYR A 166 -0.06 5.05 37.00
N MET A 167 0.07 6.12 36.23
CA MET A 167 0.29 7.46 36.74
C MET A 167 -0.91 8.00 37.52
N GLY A 168 -2.14 7.67 37.11
CA GLY A 168 -3.35 8.04 37.89
C GLY A 168 -3.38 7.42 39.29
N LYS A 169 -2.88 6.18 39.42
CA LYS A 169 -2.79 5.50 40.74
C LYS A 169 -1.66 6.02 41.64
N GLU A 170 -0.59 6.56 41.06
CA GLU A 170 0.48 7.21 41.89
C GLU A 170 0.08 8.56 42.43
N MET A 171 -0.80 9.30 41.74
CA MET A 171 -1.31 10.58 42.19
C MET A 171 -2.40 10.47 43.28
N GLU A 172 -3.01 9.29 43.44
CA GLU A 172 -4.00 9.00 44.51
C GLU A 172 -3.39 8.44 45.80
N ARG A 173 -2.07 8.26 45.87
CA ARG A 173 -1.32 7.84 47.07
C ARG A 173 -0.52 8.97 47.69
#